data_05825dcc1fb834a1018497f13a190c2a
#
_entry.id   05825dcc1fb834a1018497f13a190c2a
#
_cell.length_a   1.000
_cell.length_b   1.000
_cell.length_c   1.000
_cell.angle_alpha   90.00
_cell.angle_beta   90.00
_cell.angle_gamma   90.00
#
_symmetry.space_group_name_H-M   'P 1'
#
loop_
_entity.id
_entity.type
_entity.pdbx_description
1 polymer ?
#
loop_
_entity_poly.entity_id
_entity_poly.type
_entity_poly.pdbx_seq_one_letter_code
_entity_poly.pdbx_strand_id
1 'polypeptide(L)'
;CGYLALMSAVAGGCDYVFVPELPPAAGWEDDMCRKLQAGRAAGRRDSMVIVAEGAQDREGNQITAAHVCDVLEERLGEDARVTILGHVQRGGRPSAYDRWMPTLLGYAAAQEVLRATPESEPHIIGVRHNRIAHLPLMQSVENTRAVASYIKDGDYEAAVAARGTSFAQMLQIFENMSTPPSQSRHDDSPVKDKRVAILHAGGLAPGMNTAARAAVRLGIDHGLTMLGVEGGFPGLLDGAVKERSWADVEGWVGEGGAALG
;
A
#
# COMPACT_ATOMS: atom_id res chain seq x y z
N CYS A 1 -6.15 12.72 -2.15
CA CYS A 1 -5.28 12.47 -1.00
C CYS A 1 -4.45 11.22 -1.26
N GLY A 2 -3.12 11.40 -1.33
CA GLY A 2 -2.19 10.32 -1.65
C GLY A 2 -2.19 9.19 -0.63
N TYR A 3 -2.40 9.50 0.66
CA TYR A 3 -2.48 8.47 1.71
C TYR A 3 -3.59 7.44 1.42
N LEU A 4 -4.80 7.91 1.10
CA LEU A 4 -5.92 7.01 0.80
C LEU A 4 -5.65 6.16 -0.46
N ALA A 5 -5.12 6.80 -1.51
CA ALA A 5 -4.77 6.11 -2.75
C ALA A 5 -3.71 5.01 -2.53
N LEU A 6 -2.64 5.33 -1.78
CA LEU A 6 -1.57 4.38 -1.47
C LEU A 6 -2.08 3.19 -0.63
N MET A 7 -2.86 3.46 0.44
CA MET A 7 -3.41 2.39 1.27
C MET A 7 -4.37 1.49 0.47
N SER A 8 -5.18 2.08 -0.43
CA SER A 8 -6.05 1.33 -1.33
C SER A 8 -5.26 0.51 -2.34
N ALA A 9 -4.15 1.06 -2.87
CA ALA A 9 -3.28 0.35 -3.80
C ALA A 9 -2.65 -0.89 -3.18
N VAL A 10 -2.14 -0.78 -1.94
CA VAL A 10 -1.58 -1.92 -1.21
C VAL A 10 -2.67 -2.95 -0.89
N ALA A 11 -3.82 -2.50 -0.37
CA ALA A 11 -4.93 -3.38 0.00
C ALA A 11 -5.58 -4.07 -1.20
N GLY A 12 -5.63 -3.42 -2.35
CA GLY A 12 -6.18 -3.96 -3.60
C GLY A 12 -5.17 -4.77 -4.42
N GLY A 13 -3.89 -4.78 -4.04
CA GLY A 13 -2.85 -5.44 -4.83
C GLY A 13 -2.56 -4.75 -6.16
N CYS A 14 -2.73 -3.42 -6.23
CA CYS A 14 -2.54 -2.65 -7.44
C CYS A 14 -1.08 -2.64 -7.92
N ASP A 15 -0.89 -2.26 -9.17
CA ASP A 15 0.38 -2.36 -9.89
C ASP A 15 1.10 -1.04 -10.03
N TYR A 16 0.34 0.05 -10.04
CA TYR A 16 0.87 1.40 -10.09
C TYR A 16 -0.01 2.36 -9.29
N VAL A 17 0.60 3.39 -8.69
CA VAL A 17 -0.12 4.42 -7.96
C VAL A 17 0.51 5.78 -8.19
N PHE A 18 -0.32 6.77 -8.52
CA PHE A 18 0.08 8.16 -8.57
C PHE A 18 -0.38 8.88 -7.30
N VAL A 19 0.56 9.46 -6.56
CA VAL A 19 0.30 10.23 -5.34
C VAL A 19 0.91 11.62 -5.43
N PRO A 20 0.21 12.67 -4.98
CA PRO A 20 0.74 14.04 -5.07
C PRO A 20 2.00 14.26 -4.24
N GLU A 21 2.22 13.48 -3.20
CA GLU A 21 3.39 13.56 -2.31
C GLU A 21 4.68 13.07 -2.97
N LEU A 22 4.57 12.26 -4.03
CA LEU A 22 5.72 11.73 -4.80
C LEU A 22 5.42 11.80 -6.29
N PRO A 23 5.43 13.01 -6.89
CA PRO A 23 5.18 13.17 -8.31
C PRO A 23 6.25 12.45 -9.15
N PRO A 24 5.85 11.74 -10.22
CA PRO A 24 6.80 11.14 -11.12
C PRO A 24 7.54 12.18 -11.95
N ALA A 25 8.74 11.84 -12.41
CA ALA A 25 9.52 12.65 -13.34
C ALA A 25 8.92 12.62 -14.75
N ALA A 26 9.42 13.47 -15.64
CA ALA A 26 9.08 13.44 -17.07
C ALA A 26 9.34 12.05 -17.66
N GLY A 27 8.47 11.60 -18.56
CA GLY A 27 8.53 10.26 -19.16
C GLY A 27 7.97 9.15 -18.25
N TRP A 28 7.19 9.51 -17.26
CA TRP A 28 6.51 8.57 -16.37
C TRP A 28 5.60 7.58 -17.10
N GLU A 29 5.08 7.96 -18.26
CA GLU A 29 4.25 7.11 -19.11
C GLU A 29 5.02 5.86 -19.56
N ASP A 30 6.27 6.04 -19.99
CA ASP A 30 7.14 4.93 -20.38
C ASP A 30 7.52 4.06 -19.20
N ASP A 31 7.75 4.69 -18.05
CA ASP A 31 8.10 3.98 -16.81
C ASP A 31 6.93 3.12 -16.30
N MET A 32 5.73 3.69 -16.27
CA MET A 32 4.49 2.98 -15.95
C MET A 32 4.28 1.81 -16.91
N CYS A 33 4.32 2.05 -18.22
CA CYS A 33 4.13 1.02 -19.24
C CYS A 33 5.14 -0.11 -19.10
N ARG A 34 6.42 0.20 -18.90
CA ARG A 34 7.49 -0.78 -18.68
C ARG A 34 7.23 -1.64 -17.45
N LYS A 35 6.82 -1.03 -16.33
CA LYS A 35 6.50 -1.74 -15.08
C LYS A 35 5.31 -2.68 -15.26
N LEU A 36 4.26 -2.25 -15.96
CA LEU A 36 3.09 -3.08 -16.23
C LEU A 36 3.42 -4.24 -17.19
N GLN A 37 4.19 -3.98 -18.25
CA GLN A 37 4.67 -5.02 -19.15
C GLN A 37 5.53 -6.07 -18.45
N ALA A 38 6.43 -5.65 -17.54
CA ALA A 38 7.22 -6.56 -16.74
C ALA A 38 6.33 -7.44 -15.85
N GLY A 39 5.27 -6.87 -15.27
CA GLY A 39 4.26 -7.63 -14.53
C GLY A 39 3.57 -8.70 -15.37
N ARG A 40 3.20 -8.35 -16.60
CA ARG A 40 2.64 -9.30 -17.58
C ARG A 40 3.59 -10.41 -17.93
N ALA A 41 4.84 -10.06 -18.20
CA ALA A 41 5.88 -11.05 -18.51
C ALA A 41 6.13 -12.00 -17.33
N ALA A 42 5.92 -11.53 -16.10
CA ALA A 42 6.00 -12.34 -14.87
C ALA A 42 4.73 -13.17 -14.58
N GLY A 43 3.71 -13.13 -15.45
CA GLY A 43 2.50 -13.96 -15.35
C GLY A 43 1.24 -13.24 -14.83
N ARG A 44 1.27 -11.92 -14.60
CA ARG A 44 0.10 -11.13 -14.21
C ARG A 44 -0.89 -11.08 -15.39
N ARG A 45 -2.20 -11.25 -15.10
CA ARG A 45 -3.25 -11.31 -16.14
C ARG A 45 -3.87 -9.97 -16.44
N ASP A 46 -4.05 -9.15 -15.42
CA ASP A 46 -4.65 -7.82 -15.44
C ASP A 46 -3.79 -6.84 -14.67
N SER A 47 -4.05 -5.57 -14.82
CA SER A 47 -3.31 -4.51 -14.12
C SER A 47 -4.27 -3.46 -13.59
N MET A 48 -3.97 -2.95 -12.40
CA MET A 48 -4.74 -1.89 -11.76
C MET A 48 -3.84 -0.70 -11.43
N VAL A 49 -4.22 0.46 -11.95
CA VAL A 49 -3.54 1.74 -11.69
C VAL A 49 -4.45 2.64 -10.86
N ILE A 50 -3.97 3.16 -9.75
CA ILE A 50 -4.70 4.13 -8.93
C ILE A 50 -4.11 5.52 -9.14
N VAL A 51 -4.98 6.48 -9.45
CA VAL A 51 -4.64 7.89 -9.57
C VAL A 51 -5.28 8.65 -8.42
N ALA A 52 -4.46 9.22 -7.53
CA ALA A 52 -4.97 10.06 -6.45
C ALA A 52 -5.51 11.38 -6.98
N GLU A 53 -6.52 11.91 -6.31
CA GLU A 53 -6.93 13.31 -6.54
C GLU A 53 -5.76 14.26 -6.27
N GLY A 54 -5.47 15.13 -7.23
CA GLY A 54 -4.35 16.06 -7.19
C GLY A 54 -3.00 15.44 -7.59
N ALA A 55 -2.99 14.25 -8.20
CA ALA A 55 -1.78 13.70 -8.80
C ALA A 55 -1.29 14.59 -9.95
N GLN A 56 -0.01 14.87 -9.97
CA GLN A 56 0.67 15.68 -10.99
C GLN A 56 2.08 15.15 -11.22
N ASP A 57 2.69 15.50 -12.34
CA ASP A 57 4.12 15.29 -12.57
C ASP A 57 4.97 16.39 -11.90
N ARG A 58 6.28 16.30 -12.03
CA ARG A 58 7.21 17.30 -11.46
C ARG A 58 7.17 18.64 -12.16
N GLU A 59 6.64 18.72 -13.37
CA GLU A 59 6.39 19.95 -14.12
C GLU A 59 5.06 20.63 -13.73
N GLY A 60 4.23 19.96 -12.89
CA GLY A 60 2.94 20.46 -12.42
C GLY A 60 1.78 20.12 -13.36
N ASN A 61 1.98 19.29 -14.38
CA ASN A 61 0.91 18.81 -15.24
C ASN A 61 0.06 17.79 -14.50
N GLN A 62 -1.25 17.97 -14.53
CA GLN A 62 -2.17 17.09 -13.84
C GLN A 62 -2.20 15.71 -14.51
N ILE A 63 -2.03 14.65 -13.70
CA ILE A 63 -2.22 13.28 -14.12
C ILE A 63 -3.65 12.86 -13.79
N THR A 64 -4.44 12.59 -14.82
CA THR A 64 -5.84 12.15 -14.70
C THR A 64 -5.98 10.67 -15.05
N ALA A 65 -7.02 10.02 -14.51
CA ALA A 65 -7.31 8.64 -14.87
C ALA A 65 -7.64 8.48 -16.37
N ALA A 66 -8.23 9.50 -17.00
CA ALA A 66 -8.47 9.51 -18.44
C ALA A 66 -7.15 9.51 -19.22
N HIS A 67 -6.21 10.42 -18.87
CA HIS A 67 -4.90 10.47 -19.51
C HIS A 67 -4.12 9.14 -19.34
N VAL A 68 -4.17 8.53 -18.14
CA VAL A 68 -3.55 7.22 -17.92
C VAL A 68 -4.18 6.15 -18.80
N CYS A 69 -5.52 6.17 -18.97
CA CYS A 69 -6.24 5.26 -19.86
C CYS A 69 -5.74 5.40 -21.31
N ASP A 70 -5.70 6.64 -21.83
CA ASP A 70 -5.23 6.95 -23.19
C ASP A 70 -3.79 6.43 -23.40
N VAL A 71 -2.90 6.64 -22.43
CA VAL A 71 -1.51 6.14 -22.48
C VAL A 71 -1.44 4.61 -22.54
N LEU A 72 -2.28 3.91 -21.75
CA LEU A 72 -2.31 2.45 -21.75
C LEU A 72 -2.85 1.89 -23.07
N GLU A 73 -3.88 2.50 -23.63
CA GLU A 73 -4.44 2.12 -24.92
C GLU A 73 -3.46 2.37 -26.08
N GLU A 74 -2.85 3.54 -26.12
CA GLU A 74 -1.92 3.94 -27.20
C GLU A 74 -0.60 3.18 -27.15
N ARG A 75 -0.01 2.97 -25.97
CA ARG A 75 1.35 2.41 -25.84
C ARG A 75 1.37 0.91 -25.60
N LEU A 76 0.34 0.35 -24.96
CA LEU A 76 0.26 -1.09 -24.65
C LEU A 76 -0.74 -1.83 -25.51
N GLY A 77 -1.66 -1.13 -26.20
CA GLY A 77 -2.77 -1.75 -26.93
C GLY A 77 -3.77 -2.46 -26.01
N GLU A 78 -3.86 -2.03 -24.75
CA GLU A 78 -4.69 -2.64 -23.72
C GLU A 78 -6.10 -2.03 -23.71
N ASP A 79 -7.13 -2.85 -23.52
CA ASP A 79 -8.50 -2.36 -23.23
C ASP A 79 -8.53 -1.86 -21.78
N ALA A 80 -8.41 -0.55 -21.58
CA ALA A 80 -8.40 0.09 -20.28
C ALA A 80 -9.77 0.67 -19.93
N ARG A 81 -10.13 0.64 -18.64
CA ARG A 81 -11.40 1.17 -18.14
C ARG A 81 -11.18 2.09 -16.97
N VAL A 82 -11.74 3.29 -17.06
CA VAL A 82 -11.69 4.27 -15.99
C VAL A 82 -12.89 4.12 -15.07
N THR A 83 -12.63 4.05 -13.76
CA THR A 83 -13.64 4.13 -12.73
C THR A 83 -13.32 5.28 -11.78
N ILE A 84 -14.16 6.30 -11.76
CA ILE A 84 -14.03 7.43 -10.83
C ILE A 84 -14.91 7.15 -9.62
N LEU A 85 -14.30 6.78 -8.50
CA LEU A 85 -15.02 6.43 -7.28
C LEU A 85 -15.79 7.62 -6.66
N GLY A 86 -15.21 8.83 -6.73
CA GLY A 86 -15.81 10.01 -6.12
C GLY A 86 -16.14 9.76 -4.64
N HIS A 87 -17.35 10.08 -4.22
CA HIS A 87 -17.83 9.88 -2.84
C HIS A 87 -18.21 8.43 -2.51
N VAL A 88 -18.30 7.54 -3.47
CA VAL A 88 -18.61 6.10 -3.24
C VAL A 88 -17.61 5.46 -2.28
N GLN A 89 -16.33 5.89 -2.33
CA GLN A 89 -15.30 5.40 -1.42
C GLN A 89 -15.56 5.74 0.08
N ARG A 90 -16.48 6.66 0.38
CA ARG A 90 -16.94 6.98 1.75
C ARG A 90 -18.20 6.22 2.16
N GLY A 91 -18.81 5.49 1.23
CA GLY A 91 -20.07 4.79 1.45
C GLY A 91 -19.88 3.41 2.09
N GLY A 92 -21.02 2.76 2.28
CA GLY A 92 -21.12 1.42 2.81
C GLY A 92 -21.51 1.33 4.28
N ARG A 93 -21.73 0.10 4.74
CA ARG A 93 -22.01 -0.16 6.16
C ARG A 93 -20.70 -0.07 6.95
N PRO A 94 -20.70 0.53 8.16
CA PRO A 94 -19.54 0.57 9.04
C PRO A 94 -18.98 -0.84 9.30
N SER A 95 -17.67 -1.00 9.05
CA SER A 95 -16.96 -2.21 9.42
C SER A 95 -16.84 -2.35 10.96
N ALA A 96 -16.30 -3.46 11.44
CA ALA A 96 -16.01 -3.59 12.86
C ALA A 96 -15.05 -2.49 13.34
N TYR A 97 -14.03 -2.16 12.54
CA TYR A 97 -13.10 -1.08 12.85
C TYR A 97 -13.79 0.28 12.93
N ASP A 98 -14.65 0.61 11.96
CA ASP A 98 -15.41 1.87 11.94
C ASP A 98 -16.41 2.01 13.12
N ARG A 99 -16.73 0.92 13.79
CA ARG A 99 -17.64 0.93 14.95
C ARG A 99 -16.89 1.06 16.26
N TRP A 100 -15.85 0.27 16.49
CA TRP A 100 -15.16 0.31 17.78
C TRP A 100 -14.20 1.49 17.92
N MET A 101 -13.44 1.84 16.87
CA MET A 101 -12.47 2.92 16.94
C MET A 101 -13.11 4.30 17.13
N PRO A 102 -14.14 4.70 16.33
CA PRO A 102 -14.84 5.95 16.59
C PRO A 102 -15.58 5.97 17.93
N THR A 103 -16.00 4.82 18.45
CA THR A 103 -16.56 4.76 19.82
C THR A 103 -15.54 5.19 20.86
N LEU A 104 -14.30 4.70 20.77
CA LEU A 104 -13.22 5.12 21.66
C LEU A 104 -12.88 6.61 21.50
N LEU A 105 -12.78 7.08 20.25
CA LEU A 105 -12.48 8.48 19.95
C LEU A 105 -13.57 9.42 20.47
N GLY A 106 -14.84 9.09 20.25
CA GLY A 106 -15.99 9.87 20.71
C GLY A 106 -16.08 9.92 22.25
N TYR A 107 -15.82 8.78 22.91
CA TYR A 107 -15.76 8.72 24.37
C TYR A 107 -14.64 9.61 24.93
N ALA A 108 -13.44 9.52 24.37
CA ALA A 108 -12.32 10.37 24.78
C ALA A 108 -12.57 11.86 24.51
N ALA A 109 -13.18 12.19 23.37
CA ALA A 109 -13.55 13.57 23.06
C ALA A 109 -14.58 14.13 24.04
N ALA A 110 -15.59 13.35 24.42
CA ALA A 110 -16.57 13.76 25.43
C ALA A 110 -15.89 13.98 26.80
N GLN A 111 -14.98 13.10 27.21
CA GLN A 111 -14.22 13.29 28.46
C GLN A 111 -13.36 14.55 28.41
N GLU A 112 -12.75 14.88 27.27
CA GLU A 112 -11.97 16.11 27.09
C GLU A 112 -12.85 17.34 27.28
N VAL A 113 -14.02 17.39 26.62
CA VAL A 113 -14.96 18.50 26.75
C VAL A 113 -15.45 18.66 28.18
N LEU A 114 -15.73 17.57 28.90
CA LEU A 114 -16.18 17.63 30.32
C LEU A 114 -15.12 18.18 31.29
N ARG A 115 -13.85 18.12 30.89
CA ARG A 115 -12.72 18.63 31.71
C ARG A 115 -12.25 20.00 31.26
N ALA A 116 -12.65 20.45 30.07
CA ALA A 116 -12.19 21.69 29.48
C ALA A 116 -12.69 22.90 30.25
N THR A 117 -11.83 23.90 30.34
CA THR A 117 -12.13 25.25 30.83
C THR A 117 -11.88 26.26 29.72
N PRO A 118 -12.31 27.52 29.83
CA PRO A 118 -12.01 28.55 28.84
C PRO A 118 -10.51 28.73 28.53
N GLU A 119 -9.65 28.36 29.45
CA GLU A 119 -8.19 28.46 29.35
C GLU A 119 -7.54 27.18 28.81
N SER A 120 -8.31 26.11 28.63
CA SER A 120 -7.77 24.84 28.12
C SER A 120 -7.29 24.96 26.69
N GLU A 121 -6.13 24.37 26.41
CA GLU A 121 -5.67 24.23 24.99
C GLU A 121 -6.59 23.26 24.24
N PRO A 122 -7.05 23.64 23.04
CA PRO A 122 -7.89 22.75 22.23
C PRO A 122 -7.07 21.60 21.63
N HIS A 123 -7.61 20.38 21.70
CA HIS A 123 -6.97 19.18 21.18
C HIS A 123 -7.78 18.50 20.07
N ILE A 124 -7.06 17.84 19.17
CA ILE A 124 -7.62 16.80 18.30
C ILE A 124 -7.45 15.46 19.01
N ILE A 125 -8.53 14.70 19.12
CA ILE A 125 -8.46 13.33 19.61
C ILE A 125 -8.13 12.41 18.46
N GLY A 126 -7.03 11.70 18.56
CA GLY A 126 -6.51 10.79 17.55
C GLY A 126 -5.99 9.49 18.12
N VAL A 127 -5.35 8.69 17.26
CA VAL A 127 -4.69 7.44 17.68
C VAL A 127 -3.22 7.50 17.29
N ARG A 128 -2.34 7.24 18.25
CA ARG A 128 -0.91 7.04 18.02
C ARG A 128 -0.42 5.81 18.78
N HIS A 129 0.38 4.98 18.14
CA HIS A 129 0.90 3.74 18.74
C HIS A 129 -0.20 2.88 19.37
N ASN A 130 -1.34 2.76 18.66
CA ASN A 130 -2.53 2.00 19.10
C ASN A 130 -3.15 2.49 20.43
N ARG A 131 -2.98 3.78 20.78
CA ARG A 131 -3.54 4.43 21.95
C ARG A 131 -4.21 5.75 21.58
N ILE A 132 -5.20 6.17 22.37
CA ILE A 132 -5.78 7.49 22.26
C ILE A 132 -4.69 8.53 22.54
N ALA A 133 -4.60 9.53 21.69
CA ALA A 133 -3.69 10.64 21.79
C ALA A 133 -4.44 11.96 21.72
N HIS A 134 -4.05 12.91 22.58
CA HIS A 134 -4.51 14.29 22.58
C HIS A 134 -3.44 15.12 21.87
N LEU A 135 -3.79 15.69 20.73
CA LEU A 135 -2.86 16.42 19.87
C LEU A 135 -3.26 17.89 19.85
N PRO A 136 -2.33 18.84 20.12
CA PRO A 136 -2.62 20.26 20.04
C PRO A 136 -3.23 20.62 18.67
N LEU A 137 -4.38 21.32 18.69
CA LEU A 137 -5.14 21.61 17.47
C LEU A 137 -4.32 22.42 16.47
N MET A 138 -3.71 23.51 16.91
CA MET A 138 -2.97 24.43 16.01
C MET A 138 -1.77 23.75 15.39
N GLN A 139 -0.99 23.00 16.16
CA GLN A 139 0.13 22.21 15.63
C GLN A 139 -0.33 21.18 14.61
N SER A 140 -1.47 20.55 14.83
CA SER A 140 -2.03 19.57 13.89
C SER A 140 -2.48 20.22 12.59
N VAL A 141 -3.03 21.43 12.65
CA VAL A 141 -3.39 22.25 11.45
C VAL A 141 -2.13 22.63 10.67
N GLU A 142 -1.11 23.13 11.36
CA GLU A 142 0.18 23.48 10.74
C GLU A 142 0.83 22.28 10.05
N ASN A 143 0.92 21.15 10.72
CA ASN A 143 1.47 19.91 10.16
C ASN A 143 0.69 19.45 8.90
N THR A 144 -0.63 19.60 8.93
CA THR A 144 -1.47 19.24 7.77
C THR A 144 -1.22 20.16 6.57
N ARG A 145 -1.06 21.45 6.82
CA ARG A 145 -0.79 22.45 5.78
C ARG A 145 0.62 22.33 5.22
N ALA A 146 1.59 21.95 6.04
CA ALA A 146 2.99 21.81 5.65
C ALA A 146 3.17 20.84 4.48
N VAL A 147 2.40 19.74 4.43
CA VAL A 147 2.45 18.77 3.32
C VAL A 147 2.15 19.46 1.98
N ALA A 148 1.09 20.27 1.92
CA ALA A 148 0.73 20.97 0.70
C ALA A 148 1.77 22.02 0.30
N SER A 149 2.40 22.69 1.28
CA SER A 149 3.51 23.62 1.02
C SER A 149 4.72 22.90 0.44
N TYR A 150 5.17 21.81 1.04
CA TYR A 150 6.29 21.01 0.54
C TYR A 150 6.07 20.51 -0.89
N ILE A 151 4.86 20.03 -1.21
CA ILE A 151 4.53 19.62 -2.58
C ILE A 151 4.65 20.82 -3.54
N LYS A 152 4.11 21.98 -3.16
CA LYS A 152 4.18 23.20 -3.99
C LYS A 152 5.61 23.69 -4.20
N ASP A 153 6.45 23.56 -3.19
CA ASP A 153 7.85 23.99 -3.21
C ASP A 153 8.78 22.97 -3.88
N GLY A 154 8.23 21.80 -4.30
CA GLY A 154 8.99 20.71 -4.93
C GLY A 154 9.84 19.89 -3.96
N ASP A 155 9.65 20.07 -2.64
CA ASP A 155 10.32 19.29 -1.60
C ASP A 155 9.50 18.02 -1.27
N TYR A 156 9.58 17.05 -2.18
CA TYR A 156 8.79 15.82 -2.09
C TYR A 156 9.26 14.90 -0.96
N GLU A 157 10.54 14.96 -0.60
CA GLU A 157 11.07 14.21 0.54
C GLU A 157 10.46 14.69 1.85
N ALA A 158 10.43 16.01 2.06
CA ALA A 158 9.76 16.61 3.21
C ALA A 158 8.24 16.35 3.20
N ALA A 159 7.60 16.36 2.02
CA ALA A 159 6.18 16.05 1.89
C ALA A 159 5.86 14.61 2.36
N VAL A 160 6.65 13.63 1.93
CA VAL A 160 6.53 12.22 2.35
C VAL A 160 6.80 12.07 3.84
N ALA A 161 7.88 12.70 4.35
CA ALA A 161 8.23 12.67 5.77
C ALA A 161 7.12 13.29 6.66
N ALA A 162 6.52 14.40 6.23
CA ALA A 162 5.43 15.06 6.94
C ALA A 162 4.13 14.22 6.99
N ARG A 163 3.94 13.27 6.07
CA ARG A 163 2.85 12.27 6.16
C ARG A 163 3.09 11.22 7.23
N GLY A 164 4.30 11.12 7.74
CA GLY A 164 4.69 10.21 8.81
C GLY A 164 5.33 8.90 8.32
N THR A 165 6.00 8.23 9.25
CA THR A 165 6.81 7.03 8.99
C THR A 165 6.01 5.91 8.31
N SER A 166 4.74 5.71 8.69
CA SER A 166 3.90 4.66 8.09
C SER A 166 3.61 4.91 6.62
N PHE A 167 3.50 6.16 6.18
CA PHE A 167 3.30 6.49 4.78
C PHE A 167 4.56 6.18 3.96
N ALA A 168 5.73 6.60 4.45
CA ALA A 168 7.01 6.32 3.80
C ALA A 168 7.28 4.81 3.70
N GLN A 169 7.05 4.07 4.78
CA GLN A 169 7.18 2.60 4.77
C GLN A 169 6.20 1.95 3.78
N MET A 170 4.97 2.45 3.71
CA MET A 170 3.97 1.89 2.81
C MET A 170 4.29 2.15 1.34
N LEU A 171 4.91 3.29 1.00
CA LEU A 171 5.44 3.54 -0.36
C LEU A 171 6.48 2.48 -0.74
N GLN A 172 7.43 2.18 0.16
CA GLN A 172 8.45 1.17 -0.09
C GLN A 172 7.85 -0.24 -0.20
N ILE A 173 6.90 -0.57 0.68
CA ILE A 173 6.17 -1.85 0.61
C ILE A 173 5.43 -1.97 -0.72
N PHE A 174 4.72 -0.91 -1.13
CA PHE A 174 4.01 -0.89 -2.41
C PHE A 174 4.97 -1.15 -3.58
N GLU A 175 6.10 -0.47 -3.62
CA GLU A 175 7.11 -0.66 -4.67
C GLU A 175 7.60 -2.12 -4.74
N ASN A 176 7.92 -2.72 -3.60
CA ASN A 176 8.36 -4.11 -3.54
C ASN A 176 7.24 -5.10 -3.93
N MET A 177 5.98 -4.79 -3.57
CA MET A 177 4.85 -5.69 -3.87
C MET A 177 4.35 -5.59 -5.31
N SER A 178 4.48 -4.43 -5.95
CA SER A 178 3.98 -4.18 -7.29
C SER A 178 5.00 -4.42 -8.40
N THR A 179 6.30 -4.41 -8.09
CA THR A 179 7.36 -4.56 -9.08
C THR A 179 7.83 -6.02 -9.15
N PRO A 180 7.77 -6.66 -10.32
CA PRO A 180 8.34 -7.99 -10.52
C PRO A 180 9.84 -8.01 -10.27
N PRO A 181 10.40 -9.13 -9.80
CA PRO A 181 11.84 -9.23 -9.59
C PRO A 181 12.59 -9.03 -10.90
N SER A 182 13.48 -8.07 -10.93
CA SER A 182 14.47 -7.92 -12.00
C SER A 182 15.79 -8.53 -11.52
N GLN A 183 16.54 -9.15 -12.43
CA GLN A 183 17.74 -9.93 -12.12
C GLN A 183 18.87 -9.19 -11.37
N SER A 184 18.69 -7.91 -11.02
CA SER A 184 19.77 -7.07 -10.49
C SER A 184 19.45 -6.26 -9.24
N ARG A 185 18.24 -6.36 -8.64
CA ARG A 185 17.88 -5.45 -7.54
C ARG A 185 18.69 -5.63 -6.26
N HIS A 186 19.08 -6.87 -5.96
CA HIS A 186 19.80 -7.23 -4.73
C HIS A 186 20.88 -8.27 -4.97
N ASP A 187 21.67 -8.12 -6.05
CA ASP A 187 22.78 -9.04 -6.35
C ASP A 187 23.80 -9.14 -5.22
N ASP A 188 23.95 -8.09 -4.42
CA ASP A 188 24.83 -8.03 -3.24
C ASP A 188 24.12 -8.42 -1.92
N SER A 189 22.92 -9.00 -1.97
CA SER A 189 22.18 -9.37 -0.77
C SER A 189 22.94 -10.47 0.01
N PRO A 190 23.19 -10.29 1.33
CA PRO A 190 23.86 -11.30 2.15
C PRO A 190 23.06 -12.58 2.35
N VAL A 191 21.79 -12.56 1.93
CA VAL A 191 20.89 -13.71 2.01
C VAL A 191 20.58 -14.34 0.66
N LYS A 192 21.18 -13.83 -0.42
CA LYS A 192 21.04 -14.41 -1.77
C LYS A 192 21.32 -15.92 -1.75
N ASP A 193 20.57 -16.66 -2.53
CA ASP A 193 20.64 -18.11 -2.68
C ASP A 193 20.25 -18.95 -1.44
N LYS A 194 19.85 -18.29 -0.33
CA LYS A 194 19.29 -19.02 0.81
C LYS A 194 17.85 -19.45 0.55
N ARG A 195 17.45 -20.52 1.20
CA ARG A 195 16.09 -21.07 1.12
C ARG A 195 15.31 -20.74 2.39
N VAL A 196 14.12 -20.19 2.23
CA VAL A 196 13.21 -19.85 3.34
C VAL A 196 11.87 -20.49 3.11
N ALA A 197 11.36 -21.20 4.12
CA ALA A 197 10.05 -21.82 4.06
C ALA A 197 9.03 -21.03 4.87
N ILE A 198 7.84 -20.86 4.30
CA ILE A 198 6.66 -20.29 4.96
C ILE A 198 5.70 -21.43 5.27
N LEU A 199 5.24 -21.46 6.50
CA LEU A 199 4.29 -22.45 7.01
C LEU A 199 3.14 -21.73 7.69
N HIS A 200 1.91 -22.11 7.36
CA HIS A 200 0.73 -21.73 8.11
C HIS A 200 0.37 -22.79 9.13
N ALA A 201 0.10 -22.39 10.38
CA ALA A 201 -0.31 -23.30 11.45
C ALA A 201 -1.45 -22.68 12.26
N GLY A 202 -2.32 -23.53 12.80
CA GLY A 202 -3.49 -23.12 13.57
C GLY A 202 -4.74 -22.93 12.71
N GLY A 203 -5.72 -22.16 13.22
CA GLY A 203 -6.97 -21.90 12.52
C GLY A 203 -6.79 -20.96 11.34
N LEU A 204 -7.53 -21.21 10.27
CA LEU A 204 -7.52 -20.36 9.08
C LEU A 204 -8.09 -18.97 9.39
N ALA A 205 -7.42 -17.92 8.95
CA ALA A 205 -7.83 -16.54 9.19
C ALA A 205 -7.58 -15.62 7.98
N PRO A 206 -8.44 -14.61 7.75
CA PRO A 206 -8.17 -13.57 6.78
C PRO A 206 -6.84 -12.87 7.07
N GLY A 207 -6.07 -12.58 6.01
CA GLY A 207 -4.77 -11.92 6.11
C GLY A 207 -3.56 -12.88 6.12
N MET A 208 -3.73 -14.17 6.38
CA MET A 208 -2.62 -15.15 6.32
C MET A 208 -2.01 -15.21 4.92
N ASN A 209 -2.83 -15.26 3.89
CA ASN A 209 -2.40 -15.26 2.49
C ASN A 209 -1.68 -13.97 2.11
N THR A 210 -2.20 -12.82 2.51
CA THR A 210 -1.60 -11.52 2.24
C THR A 210 -0.22 -11.39 2.90
N ALA A 211 -0.07 -11.89 4.14
CA ALA A 211 1.21 -11.91 4.84
C ALA A 211 2.24 -12.81 4.14
N ALA A 212 1.81 -14.02 3.73
CA ALA A 212 2.67 -14.94 3.00
C ALA A 212 3.06 -14.36 1.62
N ARG A 213 2.12 -13.73 0.90
CA ARG A 213 2.40 -13.02 -0.36
C ARG A 213 3.51 -11.97 -0.19
N ALA A 214 3.39 -11.15 0.85
CA ALA A 214 4.38 -10.12 1.12
C ALA A 214 5.76 -10.72 1.42
N ALA A 215 5.83 -11.77 2.23
CA ALA A 215 7.07 -12.44 2.55
C ALA A 215 7.70 -13.12 1.32
N VAL A 216 6.91 -13.79 0.47
CA VAL A 216 7.38 -14.42 -0.77
C VAL A 216 7.95 -13.37 -1.71
N ARG A 217 7.22 -12.28 -1.98
CA ARG A 217 7.67 -11.25 -2.93
C ARG A 217 8.93 -10.54 -2.46
N LEU A 218 8.98 -10.14 -1.21
CA LEU A 218 10.17 -9.52 -0.64
C LEU A 218 11.36 -10.48 -0.62
N GLY A 219 11.13 -11.74 -0.26
CA GLY A 219 12.18 -12.77 -0.26
C GLY A 219 12.79 -12.97 -1.63
N ILE A 220 11.96 -13.11 -2.68
CA ILE A 220 12.41 -13.23 -4.06
C ILE A 220 13.18 -11.99 -4.51
N ASP A 221 12.70 -10.80 -4.17
CA ASP A 221 13.38 -9.54 -4.49
C ASP A 221 14.80 -9.48 -3.87
N HIS A 222 15.01 -10.11 -2.72
CA HIS A 222 16.31 -10.26 -2.08
C HIS A 222 17.11 -11.49 -2.53
N GLY A 223 16.68 -12.21 -3.56
CA GLY A 223 17.38 -13.38 -4.11
C GLY A 223 17.22 -14.66 -3.29
N LEU A 224 16.21 -14.73 -2.41
CA LEU A 224 15.89 -15.97 -1.68
C LEU A 224 15.11 -16.93 -2.57
N THR A 225 15.32 -18.23 -2.37
CA THR A 225 14.37 -19.26 -2.82
C THR A 225 13.27 -19.40 -1.80
N MET A 226 12.05 -19.02 -2.17
CA MET A 226 10.89 -19.04 -1.28
C MET A 226 10.11 -20.34 -1.43
N LEU A 227 9.85 -21.00 -0.30
CA LEU A 227 9.18 -22.30 -0.23
C LEU A 227 7.86 -22.14 0.55
N GLY A 228 6.80 -22.77 0.07
CA GLY A 228 5.55 -22.92 0.80
C GLY A 228 5.39 -24.35 1.31
N VAL A 229 5.09 -24.51 2.58
CA VAL A 229 4.78 -25.80 3.18
C VAL A 229 3.25 -25.98 3.15
N GLU A 230 2.77 -26.95 2.40
CA GLU A 230 1.34 -27.26 2.29
C GLU A 230 0.92 -28.20 3.43
N GLY A 231 -0.21 -27.89 4.12
CA GLY A 231 -0.73 -28.72 5.20
C GLY A 231 -0.05 -28.51 6.56
N GLY A 232 0.58 -27.36 6.77
CA GLY A 232 1.14 -27.00 8.07
C GLY A 232 2.27 -27.89 8.56
N PHE A 233 2.35 -28.14 9.88
CA PHE A 233 3.39 -29.02 10.46
C PHE A 233 3.33 -30.47 9.98
N PRO A 234 2.14 -31.11 9.82
CA PRO A 234 2.06 -32.42 9.18
C PRO A 234 2.69 -32.42 7.78
N GLY A 235 2.34 -31.46 6.94
CA GLY A 235 2.90 -31.35 5.60
C GLY A 235 4.43 -31.14 5.59
N LEU A 236 4.97 -30.43 6.58
CA LEU A 236 6.42 -30.31 6.73
C LEU A 236 7.08 -31.67 7.01
N LEU A 237 6.47 -32.51 7.87
CA LEU A 237 6.96 -33.85 8.17
C LEU A 237 6.88 -34.77 6.95
N ASP A 238 5.83 -34.61 6.14
CA ASP A 238 5.61 -35.38 4.92
C ASP A 238 6.42 -34.87 3.73
N GLY A 239 7.15 -33.76 3.88
CA GLY A 239 7.93 -33.14 2.81
C GLY A 239 7.07 -32.44 1.76
N ALA A 240 5.84 -32.03 2.09
CA ALA A 240 4.92 -31.31 1.21
C ALA A 240 5.37 -29.84 1.03
N VAL A 241 6.56 -29.65 0.45
CA VAL A 241 7.22 -28.36 0.30
C VAL A 241 7.35 -28.05 -1.18
N LYS A 242 6.83 -26.88 -1.58
CA LYS A 242 6.89 -26.40 -2.97
C LYS A 242 7.54 -25.02 -3.05
N GLU A 243 8.36 -24.83 -4.06
CA GLU A 243 8.86 -23.51 -4.38
C GLU A 243 7.73 -22.58 -4.83
N ARG A 244 7.78 -21.33 -4.40
CA ARG A 244 6.80 -20.29 -4.74
C ARG A 244 7.46 -19.19 -5.55
N SER A 245 6.93 -18.99 -6.73
CA SER A 245 7.30 -17.86 -7.60
C SER A 245 6.56 -16.59 -7.21
N TRP A 246 6.99 -15.48 -7.79
CA TRP A 246 6.32 -14.19 -7.65
C TRP A 246 4.87 -14.21 -8.15
N ALA A 247 4.60 -14.97 -9.22
CA ALA A 247 3.27 -15.13 -9.82
C ALA A 247 2.35 -16.04 -9.02
N ASP A 248 2.89 -17.08 -8.35
CA ASP A 248 2.06 -18.05 -7.59
C ASP A 248 1.24 -17.40 -6.48
N VAL A 249 1.70 -16.26 -5.97
CA VAL A 249 1.04 -15.52 -4.88
C VAL A 249 0.23 -14.31 -5.35
N GLU A 250 0.02 -14.14 -6.66
CA GLU A 250 -0.63 -12.94 -7.22
C GLU A 250 -2.03 -12.70 -6.64
N GLY A 251 -2.92 -13.67 -6.71
CA GLY A 251 -4.31 -13.56 -6.24
C GLY A 251 -4.49 -13.55 -4.73
N TRP A 252 -3.44 -13.85 -3.96
CA TRP A 252 -3.54 -14.09 -2.51
C TRP A 252 -3.94 -12.86 -1.69
N VAL A 253 -3.85 -11.66 -2.25
CA VAL A 253 -4.25 -10.42 -1.56
C VAL A 253 -5.75 -10.37 -1.25
N GLY A 254 -6.58 -10.95 -2.12
CA GLY A 254 -8.04 -10.98 -2.00
C GLY A 254 -8.62 -12.28 -1.44
N GLU A 255 -7.77 -13.29 -1.18
CA GLU A 255 -8.21 -14.61 -0.74
C GLU A 255 -8.23 -14.73 0.78
N GLY A 256 -9.37 -15.16 1.32
CA GLY A 256 -9.49 -15.52 2.74
C GLY A 256 -8.90 -16.90 3.02
N GLY A 257 -8.79 -17.25 4.31
CA GLY A 257 -8.24 -18.54 4.73
C GLY A 257 -6.72 -18.59 4.65
N ALA A 258 -6.17 -19.77 4.31
CA ALA A 258 -4.74 -20.01 4.16
C ALA A 258 -4.46 -20.91 2.95
N ALA A 259 -3.84 -20.36 1.91
CA ALA A 259 -3.51 -21.10 0.70
C ALA A 259 -2.46 -22.21 0.91
N LEU A 260 -1.74 -22.16 2.01
CA LEU A 260 -0.78 -23.18 2.41
C LEU A 260 -1.38 -24.27 3.34
N GLY A 261 -2.67 -24.18 3.68
CA GLY A 261 -3.38 -25.19 4.45
C GLY A 261 -3.57 -24.88 5.91
#